data_355debeed03990bf984bde59176d4489
#
_entry.id   355debeed03990bf984bde59176d4489
#
_cell.length_a   1.000
_cell.length_b   1.000
_cell.length_c   1.000
_cell.angle_alpha   90.00
_cell.angle_beta   90.00
_cell.angle_gamma   90.00
#
_symmetry.space_group_name_H-M   'P 1'
#
loop_
_entity.id
_entity.type
_entity.pdbx_description
1 polymer ?
#
loop_
_entity_poly.entity_id
_entity_poly.type
_entity_poly.pdbx_seq_one_letter_code
_entity_poly.pdbx_strand_id
1 'polypeptide(L)'
;MDGYGGKNGGVGRTNLAVEEREALILEHTPLIRYVAGRIAMRLPAHVPLDDLYSAGVLGLIDAVDKFDPEQNVKFKTYAEFRIRGAILDELRAMDWVPRSVRKKGSQLEEVYQRLQHQLGREPADEEVAADLGLPLEEFYGLLDEVKGVNLLS
;
A
#
# COMPACT_ATOMS: atom_id res chain seq x y z
N MET A 1 19.86 7.71 -30.25
CA MET A 1 19.43 7.25 -29.99
C MET A 1 18.64 7.19 -29.56
N ASP A 2 18.41 7.21 -29.50
CA ASP A 2 17.75 7.05 -29.02
C ASP A 2 17.26 6.21 -28.74
N GLY A 3 17.65 6.04 -28.64
CA GLY A 3 17.26 5.16 -28.57
C GLY A 3 16.64 4.38 -28.10
N TYR A 4 16.70 4.19 -27.42
CA TYR A 4 16.01 3.27 -27.09
C TYR A 4 14.96 3.49 -26.43
N GLY A 5 14.94 4.47 -26.17
CA GLY A 5 13.86 4.70 -25.44
C GLY A 5 12.70 4.16 -26.15
N GLY A 6 12.22 4.76 -26.84
CA GLY A 6 10.99 4.34 -27.33
C GLY A 6 10.89 2.98 -27.77
N LYS A 7 11.84 2.37 -28.04
CA LYS A 7 11.61 1.25 -28.56
C LYS A 7 11.25 0.27 -27.71
N ASN A 8 11.72 -0.16 -27.12
CA ASN A 8 11.44 -1.20 -26.36
C ASN A 8 10.27 -1.05 -25.70
N GLY A 9 9.46 -0.89 -26.29
CA GLY A 9 8.27 -1.00 -25.67
C GLY A 9 8.23 -0.02 -24.77
N GLY A 10 8.96 0.66 -24.82
CA GLY A 10 9.05 1.53 -23.91
C GLY A 10 7.93 2.13 -23.52
N VAL A 11 6.99 1.50 -23.46
CA VAL A 11 5.91 1.96 -22.95
C VAL A 11 6.06 2.62 -21.73
N GLY A 12 5.54 3.69 -21.50
CA GLY A 12 5.56 4.38 -20.24
C GLY A 12 6.94 4.71 -19.80
N ARG A 13 7.93 4.56 -20.60
CA ARG A 13 9.19 4.83 -20.13
C ARG A 13 9.56 6.21 -20.34
N THR A 14 10.23 6.83 -19.45
CA THR A 14 10.77 8.17 -19.63
C THR A 14 12.09 8.04 -20.35
N ASN A 15 12.45 9.06 -21.11
CA ASN A 15 13.73 9.09 -21.77
C ASN A 15 14.63 10.11 -21.13
N LEU A 16 14.68 10.08 -19.82
CA LEU A 16 15.48 11.04 -19.08
C LEU A 16 16.95 10.72 -19.19
N ALA A 17 17.77 11.74 -19.27
CA ALA A 17 19.20 11.56 -19.16
C ALA A 17 19.52 11.02 -17.79
N VAL A 18 20.68 10.39 -17.66
CA VAL A 18 21.08 9.81 -16.37
C VAL A 18 21.04 10.84 -15.26
N GLU A 19 21.55 12.03 -15.54
CA GLU A 19 21.59 13.09 -14.53
C GLU A 19 20.20 13.52 -14.11
N GLU A 20 19.29 13.63 -15.06
CA GLU A 20 17.92 14.01 -14.76
C GLU A 20 17.21 12.93 -13.94
N ARG A 21 17.51 11.69 -14.28
CA ARG A 21 16.94 10.57 -13.57
C ARG A 21 17.41 10.57 -12.10
N GLU A 22 18.71 10.75 -11.89
CA GLU A 22 19.25 10.80 -10.55
C GLU A 22 18.71 11.98 -9.74
N ALA A 23 18.60 13.14 -10.39
CA ALA A 23 18.06 14.30 -9.72
C ALA A 23 16.62 14.08 -9.29
N LEU A 24 15.84 13.43 -10.13
CA LEU A 24 14.45 13.16 -9.83
C LEU A 24 14.32 12.21 -8.65
N ILE A 25 15.18 11.19 -8.62
CA ILE A 25 15.18 10.26 -7.51
C ILE A 25 15.55 10.98 -6.22
N LEU A 26 16.62 11.76 -6.23
CA LEU A 26 17.07 12.46 -5.03
C LEU A 26 16.04 13.47 -4.53
N GLU A 27 15.39 14.13 -5.45
CA GLU A 27 14.38 15.13 -5.11
C GLU A 27 13.21 14.51 -4.36
N HIS A 28 12.90 13.26 -4.65
CA HIS A 28 11.74 12.60 -4.08
C HIS A 28 12.05 11.60 -2.97
N THR A 29 13.31 11.51 -2.53
CA THR A 29 13.63 10.61 -1.43
C THR A 29 12.86 10.94 -0.14
N PRO A 30 12.58 12.20 0.20
CA PRO A 30 11.78 12.45 1.39
C PRO A 30 10.41 11.80 1.35
N LEU A 31 9.89 11.56 0.17
CA LEU A 31 8.61 10.90 0.01
C LEU A 31 8.67 9.46 0.53
N ILE A 32 9.82 8.82 0.38
CA ILE A 32 9.99 7.45 0.89
C ILE A 32 9.82 7.43 2.40
N ARG A 33 10.45 8.37 3.09
CA ARG A 33 10.33 8.44 4.53
C ARG A 33 8.91 8.70 4.96
N TYR A 34 8.24 9.56 4.25
CA TYR A 34 6.87 9.89 4.57
C TYR A 34 5.96 8.65 4.45
N VAL A 35 6.07 7.94 3.33
CA VAL A 35 5.23 6.77 3.10
C VAL A 35 5.60 5.64 4.07
N ALA A 36 6.90 5.37 4.22
CA ALA A 36 7.35 4.31 5.12
C ALA A 36 6.93 4.60 6.56
N GLY A 37 7.05 5.86 6.97
CA GLY A 37 6.65 6.24 8.32
C GLY A 37 5.17 6.05 8.57
N ARG A 38 4.36 6.40 7.60
CA ARG A 38 2.91 6.22 7.74
C ARG A 38 2.52 4.76 7.85
N ILE A 39 3.15 3.92 7.05
CA ILE A 39 2.87 2.49 7.11
C ILE A 39 3.36 1.93 8.44
N ALA A 40 4.55 2.36 8.89
CA ALA A 40 5.12 1.85 10.13
C ALA A 40 4.24 2.16 11.33
N MET A 41 3.48 3.24 11.28
CA MET A 41 2.58 3.58 12.39
C MET A 41 1.53 2.52 12.65
N ARG A 42 1.27 1.68 11.66
CA ARG A 42 0.27 0.62 11.80
C ARG A 42 0.89 -0.75 12.05
N LEU A 43 2.19 -0.79 12.28
CA LEU A 43 2.92 -2.04 12.46
C LEU A 43 3.52 -2.12 13.85
N PRO A 44 3.86 -3.33 14.30
CA PRO A 44 4.56 -3.46 15.58
C PRO A 44 5.87 -2.68 15.56
N ALA A 45 6.25 -2.16 16.73
CA ALA A 45 7.42 -1.30 16.84
C ALA A 45 8.72 -1.98 16.44
N HIS A 46 8.76 -3.30 16.50
CA HIS A 46 10.00 -4.02 16.21
C HIS A 46 10.24 -4.26 14.72
N VAL A 47 9.31 -3.84 13.87
CA VAL A 47 9.51 -4.01 12.43
C VAL A 47 10.66 -3.11 11.98
N PRO A 48 11.63 -3.64 11.25
CA PRO A 48 12.80 -2.84 10.84
C PRO A 48 12.41 -1.77 9.83
N LEU A 49 12.48 -0.52 10.26
CA LEU A 49 12.12 0.59 9.40
C LEU A 49 13.07 0.71 8.22
N ASP A 50 14.34 0.34 8.42
CA ASP A 50 15.33 0.40 7.35
C ASP A 50 14.96 -0.49 6.17
N ASP A 51 14.39 -1.65 6.46
CA ASP A 51 13.96 -2.56 5.38
C ASP A 51 12.81 -1.96 4.59
N LEU A 52 11.91 -1.27 5.27
CA LEU A 52 10.81 -0.60 4.59
C LEU A 52 11.33 0.54 3.73
N TYR A 53 12.30 1.28 4.25
CA TYR A 53 12.89 2.36 3.50
C TYR A 53 13.58 1.85 2.24
N SER A 54 14.34 0.78 2.37
CA SER A 54 15.03 0.18 1.23
C SER A 54 14.06 -0.27 0.16
N ALA A 55 12.96 -0.91 0.58
CA ALA A 55 11.93 -1.31 -0.38
C ALA A 55 11.33 -0.09 -1.07
N GLY A 56 11.13 0.98 -0.31
CA GLY A 56 10.59 2.20 -0.88
C GLY A 56 11.50 2.83 -1.90
N VAL A 57 12.81 2.74 -1.68
CA VAL A 57 13.79 3.23 -2.66
C VAL A 57 13.60 2.53 -3.99
N LEU A 58 13.44 1.21 -3.95
CA LEU A 58 13.23 0.45 -5.18
C LEU A 58 11.92 0.87 -5.85
N GLY A 59 10.89 1.14 -5.06
CA GLY A 59 9.63 1.63 -5.60
C GLY A 59 9.78 2.97 -6.28
N LEU A 60 10.57 3.87 -5.70
CA LEU A 60 10.80 5.18 -6.29
C LEU A 60 11.58 5.07 -7.60
N ILE A 61 12.61 4.24 -7.62
CA ILE A 61 13.40 4.03 -8.82
C ILE A 61 12.50 3.48 -9.93
N ASP A 62 11.67 2.52 -9.59
CA ASP A 62 10.73 1.96 -10.55
C ASP A 62 9.77 3.03 -11.08
N ALA A 63 9.33 3.92 -10.19
CA ALA A 63 8.43 4.99 -10.61
C ALA A 63 9.09 5.94 -11.59
N VAL A 64 10.36 6.28 -11.34
CA VAL A 64 11.08 7.17 -12.24
C VAL A 64 11.24 6.52 -13.62
N ASP A 65 11.49 5.23 -13.64
CA ASP A 65 11.70 4.52 -14.89
C ASP A 65 10.43 4.30 -15.69
N LYS A 66 9.31 4.20 -15.01
CA LYS A 66 8.06 3.85 -15.68
C LYS A 66 7.04 4.97 -15.81
N PHE A 67 7.35 6.12 -15.26
CA PHE A 67 6.39 7.21 -15.28
C PHE A 67 6.13 7.68 -16.72
N ASP A 68 4.88 7.85 -17.04
CA ASP A 68 4.46 8.35 -18.34
C ASP A 68 3.92 9.76 -18.16
N PRO A 69 4.64 10.77 -18.60
CA PRO A 69 4.18 12.16 -18.41
C PRO A 69 2.89 12.47 -19.15
N GLU A 70 2.53 11.63 -20.10
CA GLU A 70 1.30 11.85 -20.86
C GLU A 70 0.05 11.40 -20.10
N GLN A 71 0.24 10.63 -19.03
CA GLN A 71 -0.88 10.28 -18.20
C GLN A 71 -1.25 11.50 -17.37
N ASN A 72 -2.52 11.64 -17.07
CA ASN A 72 -2.99 12.78 -16.34
C ASN A 72 -2.79 12.63 -14.84
N VAL A 73 -1.59 12.31 -14.44
CA VAL A 73 -1.23 12.09 -13.03
C VAL A 73 0.11 12.73 -12.77
N LYS A 74 0.22 13.43 -11.65
CA LYS A 74 1.49 14.05 -11.28
C LYS A 74 2.49 12.98 -10.86
N PHE A 75 3.77 13.23 -11.14
CA PHE A 75 4.79 12.27 -10.79
C PHE A 75 4.79 11.96 -9.29
N LYS A 76 4.64 12.95 -8.45
CA LYS A 76 4.64 12.73 -7.01
C LYS A 76 3.57 11.72 -6.59
N THR A 77 2.38 11.85 -7.15
CA THR A 77 1.27 10.95 -6.84
C THR A 77 1.58 9.53 -7.32
N TYR A 78 2.10 9.42 -8.51
CA TYR A 78 2.47 8.13 -9.05
C TYR A 78 3.58 7.49 -8.23
N ALA A 79 4.60 8.28 -7.86
CA ALA A 79 5.72 7.78 -7.07
C ALA A 79 5.24 7.30 -5.70
N GLU A 80 4.35 8.05 -5.08
CA GLU A 80 3.81 7.66 -3.79
C GLU A 80 3.12 6.30 -3.86
N PHE A 81 2.35 6.10 -4.92
CA PHE A 81 1.67 4.84 -5.15
C PHE A 81 2.67 3.69 -5.32
N ARG A 82 3.71 3.92 -6.11
CA ARG A 82 4.71 2.87 -6.36
C ARG A 82 5.55 2.58 -5.13
N ILE A 83 5.90 3.61 -4.37
CA ILE A 83 6.65 3.43 -3.13
C ILE A 83 5.82 2.60 -2.15
N ARG A 84 4.56 2.95 -1.98
CA ARG A 84 3.69 2.20 -1.08
C ARG A 84 3.58 0.75 -1.51
N GLY A 85 3.37 0.52 -2.80
CA GLY A 85 3.26 -0.85 -3.30
C GLY A 85 4.50 -1.68 -3.01
N ALA A 86 5.67 -1.08 -3.21
CA ALA A 86 6.93 -1.80 -2.97
C ALA A 86 7.10 -2.14 -1.50
N ILE A 87 6.76 -1.21 -0.60
CA ILE A 87 6.86 -1.45 0.83
C ILE A 87 5.88 -2.54 1.27
N LEU A 88 4.65 -2.48 0.77
CA LEU A 88 3.66 -3.49 1.11
C LEU A 88 4.06 -4.87 0.61
N ASP A 89 4.66 -4.93 -0.58
CA ASP A 89 5.16 -6.20 -1.11
C ASP A 89 6.25 -6.77 -0.22
N GLU A 90 7.13 -5.91 0.27
CA GLU A 90 8.20 -6.34 1.18
C GLU A 90 7.61 -6.90 2.47
N LEU A 91 6.61 -6.22 3.02
CA LEU A 91 5.96 -6.68 4.25
C LEU A 91 5.28 -8.02 4.05
N ARG A 92 4.68 -8.22 2.89
CA ARG A 92 4.07 -9.52 2.60
C ARG A 92 5.12 -10.62 2.52
N ALA A 93 6.25 -10.32 1.89
CA ALA A 93 7.35 -11.27 1.78
C ALA A 93 7.89 -11.66 3.14
N MET A 94 7.91 -10.71 4.09
CA MET A 94 8.40 -10.97 5.44
C MET A 94 7.34 -11.56 6.36
N ASP A 95 6.09 -11.62 5.88
CA ASP A 95 4.98 -12.17 6.66
C ASP A 95 4.82 -11.44 7.99
N TRP A 96 4.87 -10.12 7.96
CA TRP A 96 4.79 -9.31 9.17
C TRP A 96 3.41 -9.14 9.76
N VAL A 97 2.35 -9.62 9.10
CA VAL A 97 1.00 -9.49 9.62
C VAL A 97 0.78 -10.49 10.73
N PRO A 98 0.46 -10.06 11.94
CA PRO A 98 0.23 -11.00 13.03
C PRO A 98 -0.90 -11.97 12.70
N ARG A 99 -0.70 -13.21 13.12
CA ARG A 99 -1.68 -14.25 12.84
C ARG A 99 -3.04 -13.91 13.44
N SER A 100 -3.05 -13.33 14.63
CA SER A 100 -4.30 -12.97 15.29
C SER A 100 -5.08 -11.94 14.48
N VAL A 101 -4.39 -10.99 13.86
CA VAL A 101 -5.06 -9.95 13.07
C VAL A 101 -5.61 -10.54 11.79
N ARG A 102 -4.87 -11.47 11.17
CA ARG A 102 -5.37 -12.17 9.99
C ARG A 102 -6.64 -12.94 10.30
N LYS A 103 -6.65 -13.61 11.46
CA LYS A 103 -7.79 -14.38 11.87
C LYS A 103 -9.00 -13.47 12.08
N LYS A 104 -8.79 -12.31 12.70
CA LYS A 104 -9.87 -11.34 12.89
C LYS A 104 -10.43 -10.86 11.56
N GLY A 105 -9.54 -10.63 10.59
CA GLY A 105 -9.96 -10.21 9.27
C GLY A 105 -10.82 -11.25 8.58
N SER A 106 -10.41 -12.52 8.66
CA SER A 106 -11.19 -13.60 8.08
C SER A 106 -12.55 -13.74 8.73
N GLN A 107 -12.59 -13.62 10.05
CA GLN A 107 -13.86 -13.71 10.77
C GLN A 107 -14.79 -12.59 10.39
N LEU A 108 -14.24 -11.39 10.26
CA LEU A 108 -15.04 -10.24 9.87
C LEU A 108 -15.62 -10.41 8.48
N GLU A 109 -14.80 -10.89 7.55
CA GLU A 109 -15.25 -11.12 6.19
C GLU A 109 -16.37 -12.16 6.15
N GLU A 110 -16.23 -13.20 6.93
CA GLU A 110 -17.24 -14.25 7.03
C GLU A 110 -18.57 -13.69 7.53
N VAL A 111 -18.51 -12.83 8.56
CA VAL A 111 -19.72 -12.23 9.11
C VAL A 111 -20.38 -11.33 8.08
N TYR A 112 -19.60 -10.52 7.36
CA TYR A 112 -20.15 -9.66 6.33
C TYR A 112 -20.86 -10.47 5.25
N GLN A 113 -20.21 -11.52 4.76
CA GLN A 113 -20.79 -12.33 3.70
C GLN A 113 -22.08 -13.01 4.15
N ARG A 114 -22.07 -13.54 5.36
CA ARG A 114 -23.25 -14.21 5.89
C ARG A 114 -24.42 -13.27 6.08
N LEU A 115 -24.14 -12.09 6.68
CA LEU A 115 -25.19 -11.11 6.89
C LEU A 115 -25.71 -10.52 5.58
N GLN A 116 -24.81 -10.29 4.64
CA GLN A 116 -25.21 -9.78 3.35
C GLN A 116 -26.15 -10.77 2.65
N HIS A 117 -25.84 -12.04 2.77
CA HIS A 117 -26.69 -13.08 2.19
C HIS A 117 -28.05 -13.14 2.90
N GLN A 118 -28.05 -13.06 4.21
CA GLN A 118 -29.29 -13.12 4.99
C GLN A 118 -30.17 -11.90 4.79
N LEU A 119 -29.58 -10.74 4.71
CA LEU A 119 -30.32 -9.51 4.61
C LEU A 119 -30.67 -9.10 3.19
N GLY A 120 -29.97 -9.65 2.22
CA GLY A 120 -30.14 -9.25 0.82
C GLY A 120 -29.62 -7.84 0.56
N ARG A 121 -28.81 -7.30 1.42
CA ARG A 121 -28.20 -5.98 1.28
C ARG A 121 -26.93 -5.94 2.13
N GLU A 122 -26.18 -4.88 1.96
CA GLU A 122 -24.98 -4.70 2.73
C GLU A 122 -25.36 -4.45 4.19
N PRO A 123 -24.74 -5.16 5.16
CA PRO A 123 -25.09 -4.95 6.56
C PRO A 123 -24.56 -3.61 7.08
N ALA A 124 -25.30 -3.03 8.00
CA ALA A 124 -24.84 -1.82 8.67
C ALA A 124 -23.82 -2.18 9.73
N ASP A 125 -23.01 -1.19 10.10
CA ASP A 125 -21.98 -1.41 11.11
C ASP A 125 -22.57 -1.95 12.41
N GLU A 126 -23.72 -1.43 12.81
CA GLU A 126 -24.38 -1.87 14.04
C GLU A 126 -24.77 -3.34 13.98
N GLU A 127 -25.17 -3.77 12.80
CA GLU A 127 -25.57 -5.17 12.61
C GLU A 127 -24.37 -6.11 12.69
N VAL A 128 -23.26 -5.69 12.12
CA VAL A 128 -22.04 -6.49 12.17
C VAL A 128 -21.50 -6.53 13.60
N ALA A 129 -21.48 -5.39 14.27
CA ALA A 129 -21.01 -5.33 15.65
C ALA A 129 -21.85 -6.22 16.54
N ALA A 130 -23.16 -6.18 16.38
CA ALA A 130 -24.06 -7.01 17.18
C ALA A 130 -23.82 -8.49 16.95
N ASP A 131 -23.58 -8.89 15.70
CA ASP A 131 -23.31 -10.27 15.39
C ASP A 131 -22.00 -10.73 16.03
N LEU A 132 -21.02 -9.85 16.10
CA LEU A 132 -19.74 -10.16 16.71
C LEU A 132 -19.79 -10.08 18.24
N GLY A 133 -20.87 -9.55 18.78
CA GLY A 133 -20.99 -9.38 20.22
C GLY A 133 -20.13 -8.25 20.76
N LEU A 134 -19.85 -7.25 19.95
CA LEU A 134 -19.00 -6.13 20.32
C LEU A 134 -19.76 -4.83 20.42
N PRO A 135 -19.40 -3.97 21.38
CA PRO A 135 -19.88 -2.59 21.33
C PRO A 135 -19.36 -1.92 20.05
N LEU A 136 -20.10 -0.95 19.56
CA LEU A 136 -19.78 -0.30 18.31
C LEU A 136 -18.37 0.30 18.32
N GLU A 137 -17.97 0.87 19.45
CA GLU A 137 -16.62 1.43 19.59
C GLU A 137 -15.55 0.39 19.39
N GLU A 138 -15.71 -0.77 19.97
CA GLU A 138 -14.74 -1.84 19.82
C GLU A 138 -14.74 -2.39 18.41
N PHE A 139 -15.90 -2.39 17.79
CA PHE A 139 -16.00 -2.81 16.40
C PHE A 139 -15.20 -1.88 15.51
N TYR A 140 -15.28 -0.58 15.75
CA TYR A 140 -14.51 0.37 14.96
C TYR A 140 -13.00 0.20 15.17
N GLY A 141 -12.59 -0.16 16.39
CA GLY A 141 -11.20 -0.50 16.63
C GLY A 141 -10.76 -1.71 15.85
N LEU A 142 -11.62 -2.71 15.77
CA LEU A 142 -11.34 -3.92 14.98
C LEU A 142 -11.23 -3.57 13.50
N LEU A 143 -12.10 -2.71 13.00
CA LEU A 143 -12.02 -2.28 11.61
C LEU A 143 -10.69 -1.60 11.30
N ASP A 144 -10.20 -0.78 12.23
CA ASP A 144 -8.92 -0.12 12.02
C ASP A 144 -7.78 -1.12 11.94
N GLU A 145 -7.79 -2.14 12.80
CA GLU A 145 -6.78 -3.18 12.74
C GLU A 145 -6.81 -3.91 11.40
N VAL A 146 -8.00 -4.27 10.97
CA VAL A 146 -8.18 -5.04 9.75
C VAL A 146 -7.83 -4.20 8.52
N LYS A 147 -8.13 -2.90 8.55
CA LYS A 147 -7.75 -2.01 7.46
C LYS A 147 -6.24 -1.94 7.33
N GLY A 148 -5.52 -1.95 8.45
CA GLY A 148 -4.08 -2.00 8.40
C GLY A 148 -3.60 -3.24 7.68
N VAL A 149 -4.24 -4.39 7.92
CA VAL A 149 -3.90 -5.62 7.23
C VAL A 149 -4.27 -5.52 5.75
N ASN A 150 -5.41 -4.93 5.44
CA ASN A 150 -5.84 -4.80 4.06
C ASN A 150 -4.87 -3.96 3.23
N LEU A 151 -4.19 -3.01 3.86
CA LEU A 151 -3.17 -2.26 3.16
C LEU A 151 -2.02 -3.17 2.73
N LEU A 152 -1.85 -4.29 3.39
CA LEU A 152 -0.79 -5.25 3.06
C LEU A 152 -1.26 -6.29 2.04
N SER A 153 -2.51 -6.29 1.72
CA SER A 153 -3.05 -7.23 0.73
C SER A 153 -3.12 -6.60 -0.67
#